data_3e278178d153fe675b77956f8d3fdcd0
#
_entry.id   3e278178d153fe675b77956f8d3fdcd0
#
_cell.length_a   1.000
_cell.length_b   1.000
_cell.length_c   1.000
_cell.angle_alpha   90.00
_cell.angle_beta   90.00
_cell.angle_gamma   90.00
#
_symmetry.space_group_name_H-M   'P 1'
#
loop_
_entity.id
_entity.type
_entity.pdbx_description
1 polymer ?
#
loop_
_entity_poly.entity_id
_entity_poly.type
_entity_poly.pdbx_seq_one_letter_code
_entity_poly.pdbx_strand_id
1 'polypeptide(L)'
;MKRELIGFDIETFFIVNQVAPQPVCVSLYSQDTGRELYKAHSGAARLKELLSDPAVDLVAHNANFDLISMSVFDLDLFTAFMTALKAGRIYCSKLAEILLNTADPACEGHARVNVFIDRGEDYATGRWLPVSSNALVGCAYKYLSVDLSGDK
;
A
#
# COMPACT_ATOMS: atom_id res chain seq x y z
N MET A 1 3.25 20.72 15.32
CA MET A 1 3.33 20.99 13.87
C MET A 1 2.56 19.89 13.16
N LYS A 2 1.70 20.20 12.18
CA LYS A 2 0.99 19.19 11.39
C LYS A 2 2.00 18.61 10.40
N ARG A 3 2.17 17.28 10.38
CA ARG A 3 3.05 16.62 9.41
C ARG A 3 2.33 16.47 8.07
N GLU A 4 3.07 16.50 6.99
CA GLU A 4 2.55 16.15 5.68
C GLU A 4 2.35 14.64 5.60
N LEU A 5 1.20 14.20 5.09
CA LEU A 5 0.91 12.79 4.87
C LEU A 5 1.10 12.45 3.39
N ILE A 6 2.03 11.55 3.12
CA ILE A 6 2.35 11.10 1.77
C ILE A 6 1.99 9.62 1.63
N GLY A 7 1.11 9.32 0.69
CA GLY A 7 0.81 7.96 0.27
C GLY A 7 1.94 7.41 -0.59
N PHE A 8 2.33 6.14 -0.39
CA PHE A 8 3.28 5.46 -1.27
C PHE A 8 2.82 4.04 -1.60
N ASP A 9 3.23 3.58 -2.77
CA ASP A 9 2.99 2.23 -3.26
C ASP A 9 4.16 1.81 -4.15
N ILE A 10 4.49 0.51 -4.14
CA ILE A 10 5.64 -0.02 -4.85
C ILE A 10 5.21 -1.16 -5.75
N GLU A 11 5.36 -0.97 -7.04
CA GLU A 11 5.19 -2.04 -8.01
C GLU A 11 6.47 -2.86 -8.12
N THR A 12 6.31 -4.19 -8.14
CA THR A 12 7.42 -5.14 -8.15
C THR A 12 7.29 -6.14 -9.29
N PHE A 13 8.38 -6.82 -9.61
CA PHE A 13 8.31 -8.05 -10.39
C PHE A 13 7.57 -9.15 -9.61
N PHE A 14 7.26 -10.25 -10.28
CA PHE A 14 6.59 -11.37 -9.65
C PHE A 14 7.43 -11.98 -8.52
N ILE A 15 6.75 -12.43 -7.46
CA ILE A 15 7.39 -13.16 -6.38
C ILE A 15 7.79 -14.56 -6.89
N VAL A 16 9.08 -14.86 -6.83
CA VAL A 16 9.63 -16.15 -7.22
C VAL A 16 10.31 -16.78 -5.99
N ASN A 17 10.02 -18.04 -5.72
CA ASN A 17 10.63 -18.81 -4.62
C ASN A 17 10.49 -18.16 -3.22
N GLN A 18 9.40 -17.44 -2.98
CA GLN A 18 9.13 -16.75 -1.70
C GLN A 18 10.20 -15.71 -1.31
N VAL A 19 10.98 -15.24 -2.26
CA VAL A 19 11.96 -14.17 -2.05
C VAL A 19 11.26 -12.84 -2.31
N ALA A 20 11.61 -11.81 -1.53
CA ALA A 20 11.10 -10.46 -1.76
C ALA A 20 11.43 -10.00 -3.18
N PRO A 21 10.41 -9.57 -3.97
CA PRO A 21 10.62 -9.24 -5.37
C PRO A 21 11.36 -7.92 -5.53
N GLN A 22 12.06 -7.78 -6.65
CA GLN A 22 12.71 -6.51 -6.98
C GLN A 22 11.66 -5.45 -7.35
N PRO A 23 11.80 -4.21 -6.86
CA PRO A 23 10.92 -3.11 -7.22
C PRO A 23 11.15 -2.66 -8.67
N VAL A 24 10.07 -2.27 -9.33
CA VAL A 24 10.05 -1.70 -10.68
C VAL A 24 9.91 -0.19 -10.61
N CYS A 25 8.92 0.29 -9.85
CA CYS A 25 8.66 1.71 -9.67
C CYS A 25 8.06 2.00 -8.29
N VAL A 26 8.15 3.25 -7.90
CA VAL A 26 7.55 3.82 -6.69
C VAL A 26 6.57 4.89 -7.09
N SER A 27 5.35 4.78 -6.63
CA SER A 27 4.31 5.80 -6.75
C SER A 27 4.17 6.54 -5.43
N LEU A 28 4.13 7.86 -5.49
CA LEU A 28 3.89 8.74 -4.34
C LEU A 28 2.67 9.61 -4.61
N TYR A 29 1.97 9.98 -3.55
CA TYR A 29 0.89 10.95 -3.64
C TYR A 29 0.85 11.81 -2.39
N SER A 30 0.80 13.14 -2.58
CA SER A 30 0.43 14.09 -1.53
C SER A 30 -0.67 15.04 -2.02
N GLN A 31 -1.34 15.71 -1.08
CA GLN A 31 -2.34 16.71 -1.46
C GLN A 31 -1.70 17.94 -2.10
N ASP A 32 -0.46 18.24 -1.75
CA ASP A 32 0.24 19.45 -2.19
C ASP A 32 0.91 19.27 -3.55
N THR A 33 1.56 18.11 -3.79
CA THR A 33 2.32 17.86 -5.03
C THR A 33 1.57 16.99 -6.04
N GLY A 34 0.48 16.34 -5.63
CA GLY A 34 -0.25 15.39 -6.46
C GLY A 34 0.49 14.05 -6.59
N ARG A 35 0.32 13.39 -7.74
CA ARG A 35 0.91 12.07 -8.00
C ARG A 35 2.30 12.21 -8.64
N GLU A 36 3.24 11.50 -8.06
CA GLU A 36 4.61 11.36 -8.57
C GLU A 36 4.89 9.88 -8.86
N LEU A 37 5.61 9.59 -9.95
CA LEU A 37 6.00 8.23 -10.33
C LEU A 37 7.49 8.18 -10.62
N TYR A 38 8.19 7.27 -9.96
CA TYR A 38 9.63 7.11 -10.04
C TYR A 38 10.01 5.69 -10.45
N LYS A 39 11.07 5.53 -11.24
CA LYS A 39 11.75 4.24 -11.39
C LYS A 39 12.37 3.82 -10.06
N ALA A 40 12.61 2.53 -9.86
CA ALA A 40 13.07 1.98 -8.57
C ALA A 40 14.24 2.76 -7.94
N HIS A 41 15.32 3.06 -8.69
CA HIS A 41 16.48 3.80 -8.14
C HIS A 41 16.16 5.23 -7.70
N SER A 42 15.47 5.99 -8.55
CA SER A 42 15.07 7.37 -8.19
C SER A 42 14.02 7.38 -7.10
N GLY A 43 13.14 6.38 -7.08
CA GLY A 43 12.16 6.18 -6.01
C GLY A 43 12.81 5.86 -4.67
N ALA A 44 13.85 5.02 -4.67
CA ALA A 44 14.65 4.75 -3.46
C ALA A 44 15.27 6.02 -2.88
N ALA A 45 15.88 6.83 -3.74
CA ALA A 45 16.47 8.12 -3.32
C ALA A 45 15.39 9.06 -2.75
N ARG A 46 14.24 9.15 -3.43
CA ARG A 46 13.13 10.00 -2.97
C ARG A 46 12.55 9.51 -1.64
N LEU A 47 12.37 8.21 -1.45
CA LEU A 47 11.92 7.64 -0.19
C LEU A 47 12.91 7.93 0.96
N LYS A 48 14.22 7.87 0.70
CA LYS A 48 15.24 8.24 1.71
C LYS A 48 15.10 9.69 2.16
N GLU A 49 14.87 10.61 1.23
CA GLU A 49 14.61 12.02 1.55
C GLU A 49 13.40 12.17 2.47
N LEU A 50 12.25 11.57 2.08
CA LEU A 50 11.01 11.63 2.84
C LEU A 50 11.13 10.98 4.23
N LEU A 51 11.82 9.85 4.31
CA LEU A 51 12.08 9.16 5.59
C LEU A 51 12.99 9.96 6.52
N SER A 52 13.86 10.78 5.96
CA SER A 52 14.77 11.65 6.73
C SER A 52 14.10 12.93 7.20
N ASP A 53 12.98 13.32 6.61
CA ASP A 53 12.25 14.53 6.98
C ASP A 53 11.28 14.24 8.15
N PRO A 54 11.50 14.82 9.35
CA PRO A 54 10.62 14.61 10.49
C PRO A 54 9.23 15.25 10.34
N ALA A 55 9.04 16.11 9.34
CA ALA A 55 7.76 16.73 9.03
C ALA A 55 6.87 15.87 8.11
N VAL A 56 7.34 14.70 7.67
CA VAL A 56 6.64 13.80 6.77
C VAL A 56 6.22 12.52 7.48
N ASP A 57 4.96 12.13 7.30
CA ASP A 57 4.41 10.82 7.62
C ASP A 57 4.13 10.05 6.32
N LEU A 58 4.45 8.76 6.29
CA LEU A 58 4.21 7.90 5.14
C LEU A 58 3.08 6.92 5.42
N VAL A 59 2.23 6.69 4.43
CA VAL A 59 1.15 5.70 4.50
C VAL A 59 1.16 4.81 3.26
N ALA A 60 1.03 3.51 3.45
CA ALA A 60 0.84 2.55 2.37
C ALA A 60 -0.23 1.52 2.73
N HIS A 61 -0.75 0.84 1.72
CA HIS A 61 -1.59 -0.33 1.93
C HIS A 61 -0.72 -1.59 1.89
N ASN A 62 -0.58 -2.28 3.03
CA ASN A 62 0.36 -3.38 3.23
C ASN A 62 1.85 -2.93 3.26
N ALA A 63 2.11 -1.82 3.95
CA ALA A 63 3.42 -1.17 4.04
C ALA A 63 4.61 -2.12 4.28
N ASN A 64 4.41 -3.23 4.99
CA ASN A 64 5.47 -4.23 5.21
C ASN A 64 6.01 -4.83 3.92
N PHE A 65 5.14 -5.11 2.94
CA PHE A 65 5.56 -5.66 1.65
C PHE A 65 6.43 -4.66 0.90
N ASP A 66 5.97 -3.41 0.82
CA ASP A 66 6.66 -2.32 0.12
C ASP A 66 8.03 -2.05 0.75
N LEU A 67 8.05 -1.95 2.09
CA LEU A 67 9.27 -1.69 2.85
C LEU A 67 10.31 -2.80 2.69
N ILE A 68 9.88 -4.07 2.73
CA ILE A 68 10.78 -5.21 2.56
C ILE A 68 11.32 -5.25 1.13
N SER A 69 10.49 -5.08 0.12
CA SER A 69 10.90 -5.10 -1.29
C SER A 69 11.94 -4.01 -1.58
N MET A 70 11.71 -2.78 -1.09
CA MET A 70 12.68 -1.71 -1.24
C MET A 70 13.95 -1.92 -0.42
N SER A 71 13.85 -2.51 0.76
CA SER A 71 15.01 -2.77 1.63
C SER A 71 15.96 -3.83 1.07
N VAL A 72 15.43 -4.81 0.35
CA VAL A 72 16.25 -5.80 -0.38
C VAL A 72 16.99 -5.15 -1.55
N PHE A 73 16.34 -4.20 -2.22
CA PHE A 73 16.93 -3.44 -3.32
C PHE A 73 17.98 -2.42 -2.84
N ASP A 74 17.70 -1.75 -1.71
CA ASP A 74 18.57 -0.74 -1.11
C ASP A 74 18.57 -0.89 0.42
N LEU A 75 19.64 -1.50 0.95
CA LEU A 75 19.73 -1.83 2.37
C LEU A 75 19.74 -0.61 3.29
N ASP A 76 20.23 0.54 2.84
CA ASP A 76 20.23 1.76 3.65
C ASP A 76 18.80 2.26 3.93
N LEU A 77 17.85 1.97 3.01
CA LEU A 77 16.44 2.24 3.23
C LEU A 77 15.89 1.50 4.45
N PHE A 78 16.34 0.28 4.72
CA PHE A 78 15.87 -0.46 5.90
C PHE A 78 16.11 0.29 7.19
N THR A 79 17.29 0.87 7.36
CA THR A 79 17.61 1.66 8.57
C THR A 79 16.76 2.93 8.66
N ALA A 80 16.56 3.61 7.54
CA ALA A 80 15.70 4.80 7.48
C ALA A 80 14.24 4.47 7.81
N PHE A 81 13.71 3.36 7.26
CA PHE A 81 12.38 2.87 7.58
C PHE A 81 12.21 2.55 9.06
N MET A 82 13.14 1.78 9.62
CA MET A 82 13.07 1.40 11.04
C MET A 82 13.13 2.62 11.96
N THR A 83 13.87 3.65 11.56
CA THR A 83 13.95 4.91 12.30
C THR A 83 12.61 5.67 12.23
N ALA A 84 12.02 5.79 11.03
CA ALA A 84 10.74 6.44 10.84
C ALA A 84 9.59 5.67 11.53
N LEU A 85 9.63 4.33 11.48
CA LEU A 85 8.65 3.45 12.14
C LEU A 85 8.70 3.63 13.66
N LYS A 86 9.89 3.63 14.26
CA LYS A 86 10.07 3.89 15.71
C LYS A 86 9.60 5.29 16.12
N ALA A 87 9.69 6.25 15.22
CA ALA A 87 9.19 7.61 15.43
C ALA A 87 7.66 7.73 15.19
N GLY A 88 6.96 6.65 14.87
CA GLY A 88 5.52 6.63 14.61
C GLY A 88 5.13 7.41 13.34
N ARG A 89 5.99 7.40 12.33
CA ARG A 89 5.79 8.14 11.07
C ARG A 89 5.44 7.26 9.88
N ILE A 90 5.25 5.95 10.09
CA ILE A 90 4.84 5.02 9.05
C ILE A 90 3.52 4.38 9.44
N TYR A 91 2.57 4.45 8.55
CA TYR A 91 1.22 3.93 8.73
C TYR A 91 0.90 2.86 7.67
N CYS A 92 0.16 1.86 8.10
CA CYS A 92 -0.32 0.79 7.22
C CYS A 92 -1.85 0.75 7.26
N SER A 93 -2.52 1.15 6.18
CA SER A 93 -3.98 1.17 6.13
C SER A 93 -4.59 -0.23 6.22
N LYS A 94 -3.91 -1.26 5.68
CA LYS A 94 -4.33 -2.66 5.84
C LYS A 94 -4.31 -3.12 7.30
N LEU A 95 -3.25 -2.78 8.04
CA LEU A 95 -3.16 -3.13 9.46
C LEU A 95 -4.21 -2.38 10.28
N ALA A 96 -4.40 -1.08 9.99
CA ALA A 96 -5.44 -0.28 10.64
C ALA A 96 -6.83 -0.88 10.43
N GLU A 97 -7.15 -1.31 9.21
CA GLU A 97 -8.42 -1.96 8.88
C GLU A 97 -8.58 -3.30 9.62
N ILE A 98 -7.53 -4.13 9.69
CA ILE A 98 -7.56 -5.37 10.46
C ILE A 98 -7.87 -5.10 11.94
N LEU A 99 -7.22 -4.11 12.53
CA LEU A 99 -7.42 -3.74 13.92
C LEU A 99 -8.84 -3.21 14.17
N LEU A 100 -9.36 -2.36 13.29
CA LEU A 100 -10.75 -1.87 13.37
C LEU A 100 -11.76 -3.00 13.28
N ASN A 101 -11.60 -3.91 12.33
CA ASN A 101 -12.48 -5.07 12.17
C ASN A 101 -12.40 -6.04 13.36
N THR A 102 -11.26 -6.10 14.05
CA THR A 102 -11.10 -6.95 15.25
C THR A 102 -11.70 -6.29 16.49
N ALA A 103 -11.61 -4.96 16.58
CA ALA A 103 -12.09 -4.20 17.74
C ALA A 103 -13.61 -3.97 17.75
N ASP A 104 -14.24 -3.98 16.58
CA ASP A 104 -15.69 -3.76 16.45
C ASP A 104 -16.41 -5.06 16.03
N PRO A 105 -17.08 -5.74 16.96
CA PRO A 105 -17.84 -6.96 16.66
C PRO A 105 -18.96 -6.74 15.63
N ALA A 106 -19.45 -5.52 15.48
CA ALA A 106 -20.45 -5.18 14.47
C ALA A 106 -19.87 -5.21 13.05
N CYS A 107 -18.55 -5.13 12.90
CA CYS A 107 -17.86 -5.25 11.61
C CYS A 107 -17.77 -6.68 11.08
N GLU A 108 -18.05 -7.71 11.87
CA GLU A 108 -18.03 -9.11 11.40
C GLU A 108 -19.01 -9.36 10.23
N GLY A 109 -20.10 -8.59 10.13
CA GLY A 109 -21.06 -8.67 9.02
C GLY A 109 -20.58 -8.03 7.71
N HIS A 110 -19.55 -7.18 7.74
CA HIS A 110 -19.06 -6.45 6.58
C HIS A 110 -17.78 -7.04 5.98
N ALA A 111 -17.34 -8.19 6.50
CA ALA A 111 -16.05 -8.80 6.19
C ALA A 111 -15.87 -9.29 4.73
N ARG A 112 -16.89 -9.20 3.88
CA ARG A 112 -16.80 -9.67 2.49
C ARG A 112 -17.45 -8.69 1.53
N VAL A 113 -16.66 -7.84 0.94
CA VAL A 113 -17.06 -7.11 -0.26
C VAL A 113 -16.90 -8.07 -1.44
N ASN A 114 -17.97 -8.32 -2.17
CA ASN A 114 -17.89 -9.05 -3.42
C ASN A 114 -17.44 -8.07 -4.51
N VAL A 115 -16.25 -8.24 -5.00
CA VAL A 115 -15.71 -7.46 -6.11
C VAL A 115 -15.76 -8.31 -7.37
N PHE A 116 -16.28 -7.72 -8.43
CA PHE A 116 -16.25 -8.32 -9.75
C PHE A 116 -14.81 -8.29 -10.26
N ILE A 117 -14.20 -9.45 -10.47
CA ILE A 117 -12.86 -9.55 -11.05
C ILE A 117 -13.02 -10.03 -12.48
N ASP A 118 -12.84 -9.12 -13.43
CA ASP A 118 -12.62 -9.45 -14.83
C ASP A 118 -11.17 -9.88 -15.01
N ARG A 119 -10.96 -11.15 -15.35
CA ARG A 119 -9.61 -11.71 -15.54
C ARG A 119 -9.24 -11.90 -17.01
N GLY A 120 -9.83 -11.14 -17.90
CA GLY A 120 -9.55 -11.21 -19.33
C GLY A 120 -10.35 -12.27 -20.08
N GLU A 121 -10.03 -12.50 -21.36
CA GLU A 121 -10.82 -13.29 -22.31
C GLU A 121 -11.04 -14.77 -21.91
N ASP A 122 -10.13 -15.34 -21.12
CA ASP A 122 -10.26 -16.71 -20.60
C ASP A 122 -11.30 -16.85 -19.47
N TYR A 123 -11.86 -15.75 -19.04
CA TYR A 123 -12.86 -15.65 -17.99
C TYR A 123 -14.14 -14.99 -18.51
N ALA A 124 -14.66 -15.51 -19.60
CA ALA A 124 -15.88 -15.04 -20.27
C ALA A 124 -17.13 -15.00 -19.37
N THR A 125 -17.05 -15.53 -18.17
CA THR A 125 -18.03 -15.35 -17.10
C THR A 125 -17.36 -14.62 -15.96
N GLY A 126 -17.49 -13.31 -15.91
CA GLY A 126 -17.10 -12.52 -14.74
C GLY A 126 -17.59 -13.18 -13.46
N ARG A 127 -16.71 -13.41 -12.50
CA ARG A 127 -17.03 -14.09 -11.25
C ARG A 127 -16.90 -13.09 -10.09
N TRP A 128 -17.96 -12.96 -9.33
CA TRP A 128 -17.91 -12.29 -8.05
C TRP A 128 -17.08 -13.13 -7.09
N LEU A 129 -15.92 -12.63 -6.71
CA LEU A 129 -15.09 -13.25 -5.70
C LEU A 129 -15.19 -12.44 -4.40
N PRO A 130 -15.31 -13.12 -3.25
CA PRO A 130 -15.21 -12.43 -1.98
C PRO A 130 -13.78 -11.88 -1.85
N VAL A 131 -13.65 -10.58 -1.78
CA VAL A 131 -12.39 -9.90 -1.49
C VAL A 131 -12.34 -9.63 0.00
N SER A 132 -11.19 -9.87 0.62
CA SER A 132 -10.99 -9.52 2.02
C SER A 132 -11.30 -8.04 2.22
N SER A 133 -12.11 -7.73 3.24
CA SER A 133 -12.49 -6.34 3.56
C SER A 133 -11.29 -5.43 3.82
N ASN A 134 -10.17 -6.01 4.20
CA ASN A 134 -8.89 -5.32 4.44
C ASN A 134 -7.97 -5.27 3.21
N ALA A 135 -8.42 -5.74 2.04
CA ALA A 135 -7.74 -5.44 0.78
C ALA A 135 -8.00 -3.98 0.38
N LEU A 136 -7.06 -3.37 -0.36
CA LEU A 136 -7.17 -1.97 -0.79
C LEU A 136 -8.51 -1.67 -1.50
N VAL A 137 -8.92 -2.55 -2.40
CA VAL A 137 -10.20 -2.47 -3.12
C VAL A 137 -11.38 -2.48 -2.15
N GLY A 138 -11.37 -3.37 -1.16
CA GLY A 138 -12.40 -3.44 -0.12
C GLY A 138 -12.46 -2.19 0.74
N CYS A 139 -11.31 -1.67 1.15
CA CYS A 139 -11.22 -0.42 1.92
C CYS A 139 -11.71 0.79 1.11
N ALA A 140 -11.32 0.90 -0.16
CA ALA A 140 -11.75 1.98 -1.05
C ALA A 140 -13.28 1.97 -1.24
N TYR A 141 -13.86 0.81 -1.46
CA TYR A 141 -15.32 0.67 -1.57
C TYR A 141 -16.04 1.02 -0.27
N LYS A 142 -15.55 0.49 0.87
CA LYS A 142 -16.17 0.68 2.19
C LYS A 142 -16.17 2.14 2.65
N TYR A 143 -15.05 2.84 2.49
CA TYR A 143 -14.87 4.17 3.06
C TYR A 143 -15.06 5.31 2.07
N LEU A 144 -14.82 5.07 0.79
CA LEU A 144 -14.84 6.11 -0.23
C LEU A 144 -15.93 5.90 -1.28
N SER A 145 -16.63 4.74 -1.25
CA SER A 145 -17.59 4.32 -2.28
C SER A 145 -16.96 4.28 -3.67
N VAL A 146 -15.64 4.04 -3.76
CA VAL A 146 -14.88 3.95 -5.01
C VAL A 146 -14.69 2.49 -5.37
N ASP A 147 -15.13 2.12 -6.56
CA ASP A 147 -14.88 0.80 -7.13
C ASP A 147 -13.58 0.82 -7.94
N LEU A 148 -12.56 0.15 -7.43
CA LEU A 148 -11.26 0.01 -8.09
C LEU A 148 -11.14 -1.29 -8.91
N SER A 149 -12.20 -2.07 -9.06
CA SER A 149 -12.16 -3.37 -9.75
C SER A 149 -11.95 -3.24 -11.26
N GLY A 150 -12.22 -2.08 -11.84
CA GLY A 150 -12.09 -1.79 -13.28
C GLY A 150 -10.79 -1.12 -13.72
N ASP A 151 -9.93 -0.71 -12.77
CA ASP A 151 -8.73 0.08 -13.04
C ASP A 151 -7.44 -0.79 -13.15
N LYS A 152 -7.48 -1.83 -13.99
CA LYS A 152 -6.29 -2.63 -14.32
C LYS A 152 -6.03 -2.67 -15.81
#